data_2767f4054c85155186fd983d55fa1335
#
_entry.id   2767f4054c85155186fd983d55fa1335
#
_cell.length_a   1.000
_cell.length_b   1.000
_cell.length_c   1.000
_cell.angle_alpha   90.00
_cell.angle_beta   90.00
_cell.angle_gamma   90.00
#
_symmetry.space_group_name_H-M   'P 1'
#
loop_
_entity.id
_entity.type
_entity.pdbx_description
1 polymer ?
#
loop_
_entity_poly.entity_id
_entity_poly.type
_entity_poly.pdbx_seq_one_letter_code
_entity_poly.pdbx_strand_id
1 'polypeptide(L)'
;MSNVDHSYTHCRGLPARVISDNPTRVYRAKPNEKCKKGYYKVMMFVCPGRPTNYIRQGDFHFYVQHGVVEYRIKPGDTQASVAKFFKIPESRIKRAGKFVVGKCIVFRANVFSHKRGWATGPLLVDASGKSIKDPRKANRNYPGLNYSRYCSSFCVKNRGIKVGKSHSNII
;
A
#
# COMPACT_ATOMS: atom_id res chain seq x y z
N MET A 1 6.71 1.45 -33.60
CA MET A 1 5.98 1.15 -32.36
C MET A 1 6.95 0.39 -31.46
N SER A 2 7.48 1.04 -30.42
CA SER A 2 8.44 0.43 -29.51
C SER A 2 7.75 -0.65 -28.70
N ASN A 3 8.24 -1.89 -28.78
CA ASN A 3 7.86 -2.99 -27.90
C ASN A 3 8.08 -2.53 -26.45
N VAL A 4 7.01 -2.16 -25.77
CA VAL A 4 7.03 -1.87 -24.35
C VAL A 4 7.22 -3.22 -23.66
N ASP A 5 8.40 -3.41 -23.09
CA ASP A 5 8.71 -4.57 -22.28
C ASP A 5 7.67 -4.67 -21.14
N HIS A 6 6.79 -5.67 -21.22
CA HIS A 6 5.72 -5.92 -20.25
C HIS A 6 6.22 -6.69 -19.01
N SER A 7 7.52 -6.87 -18.87
CA SER A 7 8.10 -7.56 -17.72
C SER A 7 7.92 -6.72 -16.44
N TYR A 8 7.26 -7.29 -15.44
CA TYR A 8 7.14 -6.72 -14.09
C TYR A 8 8.27 -7.17 -13.14
N THR A 9 9.34 -7.75 -13.68
CA THR A 9 10.50 -8.19 -12.88
C THR A 9 11.44 -7.06 -12.50
N HIS A 10 11.30 -5.91 -13.17
CA HIS A 10 12.10 -4.70 -12.92
C HIS A 10 11.26 -3.43 -13.07
N CYS A 11 11.77 -2.34 -12.52
CA CYS A 11 11.04 -1.08 -12.42
C CYS A 11 10.97 -0.26 -13.73
N ARG A 12 11.65 -0.70 -14.79
CA ARG A 12 11.79 0.07 -16.04
C ARG A 12 10.42 0.38 -16.66
N GLY A 13 10.14 1.65 -16.89
CA GLY A 13 8.90 2.11 -17.51
C GLY A 13 7.66 2.12 -16.60
N LEU A 14 7.57 1.26 -15.58
CA LEU A 14 6.38 1.16 -14.73
C LEU A 14 6.01 2.46 -14.01
N PRO A 15 6.95 3.19 -13.36
CA PRO A 15 6.62 4.46 -12.73
C PRO A 15 6.14 5.54 -13.70
N ALA A 16 6.65 5.56 -14.91
CA ALA A 16 6.22 6.50 -15.95
C ALA A 16 4.79 6.20 -16.40
N ARG A 17 4.42 4.93 -16.56
CA ARG A 17 3.05 4.50 -16.89
C ARG A 17 2.05 4.92 -15.83
N VAL A 18 2.36 4.74 -14.54
CA VAL A 18 1.49 5.18 -13.43
C VAL A 18 1.18 6.68 -13.53
N ILE A 19 2.17 7.50 -13.90
CA ILE A 19 1.98 8.95 -14.06
C ILE A 19 1.20 9.25 -15.34
N SER A 20 1.52 8.59 -16.46
CA SER A 20 0.87 8.85 -17.75
C SER A 20 -0.62 8.53 -17.76
N ASP A 21 -1.05 7.55 -16.95
CA ASP A 21 -2.48 7.25 -16.79
C ASP A 21 -3.24 8.37 -16.06
N ASN A 22 -2.55 9.17 -15.25
CA ASN A 22 -3.14 10.26 -14.44
C ASN A 22 -2.20 11.48 -14.34
N PRO A 23 -1.84 12.14 -15.44
CA PRO A 23 -0.73 13.11 -15.48
C PRO A 23 -0.94 14.34 -14.58
N THR A 24 -2.19 14.74 -14.32
CA THR A 24 -2.54 15.88 -13.46
C THR A 24 -2.87 15.49 -12.02
N ARG A 25 -2.91 14.19 -11.71
CA ARG A 25 -3.40 13.66 -10.43
C ARG A 25 -2.39 12.79 -9.71
N VAL A 26 -1.30 12.42 -10.38
CA VAL A 26 -0.20 11.62 -9.83
C VAL A 26 1.11 12.31 -10.18
N TYR A 27 1.97 12.47 -9.19
CA TYR A 27 3.33 12.93 -9.42
C TYR A 27 4.32 12.09 -8.62
N ARG A 28 5.55 12.00 -9.12
CA ARG A 28 6.64 11.30 -8.44
C ARG A 28 7.06 12.08 -7.20
N ALA A 29 7.33 11.39 -6.10
CA ALA A 29 7.75 11.97 -4.84
C ALA A 29 8.91 11.17 -4.24
N LYS A 30 9.71 11.82 -3.40
CA LYS A 30 10.69 11.09 -2.58
C LYS A 30 9.96 10.25 -1.52
N PRO A 31 10.52 9.11 -1.06
CA PRO A 31 9.85 8.25 -0.09
C PRO A 31 9.42 8.98 1.20
N ASN A 32 10.25 9.89 1.69
CA ASN A 32 10.02 10.64 2.94
C ASN A 32 9.36 12.01 2.71
N GLU A 33 9.15 12.42 1.46
CA GLU A 33 8.50 13.68 1.13
C GLU A 33 7.03 13.64 1.54
N LYS A 34 6.53 14.71 2.15
CA LYS A 34 5.09 14.85 2.41
C LYS A 34 4.36 15.21 1.13
N CYS A 35 3.26 14.53 0.85
CA CYS A 35 2.38 14.89 -0.24
C CYS A 35 1.64 16.21 0.05
N LYS A 36 1.31 16.95 -1.00
CA LYS A 36 0.46 18.15 -0.91
C LYS A 36 -0.91 17.82 -0.29
N LYS A 37 -1.57 18.83 0.27
CA LYS A 37 -2.96 18.68 0.77
C LYS A 37 -3.87 18.09 -0.33
N GLY A 38 -4.68 17.09 0.01
CA GLY A 38 -5.54 16.38 -0.94
C GLY A 38 -4.85 15.26 -1.72
N TYR A 39 -3.60 14.92 -1.37
CA TYR A 39 -2.85 13.79 -1.92
C TYR A 39 -2.39 12.85 -0.80
N TYR A 40 -2.28 11.56 -1.13
CA TYR A 40 -1.72 10.53 -0.26
C TYR A 40 -0.53 9.85 -0.94
N LYS A 41 0.34 9.26 -0.15
CA LYS A 41 1.52 8.56 -0.66
C LYS A 41 1.19 7.14 -1.07
N VAL A 42 1.75 6.75 -2.21
CA VAL A 42 1.75 5.37 -2.71
C VAL A 42 3.20 4.97 -2.98
N MET A 43 3.58 3.76 -2.59
CA MET A 43 4.89 3.19 -2.89
C MET A 43 4.73 1.94 -3.75
N MET A 44 5.54 1.83 -4.79
CA MET A 44 5.51 0.75 -5.76
C MET A 44 6.72 -0.15 -5.62
N PHE A 45 6.48 -1.45 -5.64
CA PHE A 45 7.49 -2.51 -5.62
C PHE A 45 7.23 -3.50 -6.73
N VAL A 46 8.26 -4.25 -7.11
CA VAL A 46 8.14 -5.40 -8.01
C VAL A 46 8.75 -6.65 -7.38
N CYS A 47 8.27 -7.78 -7.82
CA CYS A 47 8.81 -9.09 -7.52
C CYS A 47 9.80 -9.48 -8.63
N PRO A 48 11.13 -9.36 -8.44
CA PRO A 48 12.13 -9.71 -9.46
C PRO A 48 12.42 -11.20 -9.52
N GLY A 49 11.73 -12.01 -8.70
CA GLY A 49 11.96 -13.45 -8.60
C GLY A 49 11.59 -14.21 -9.87
N ARG A 50 12.02 -15.45 -9.94
CA ARG A 50 11.67 -16.35 -11.05
C ARG A 50 10.15 -16.48 -11.11
N PRO A 51 9.55 -16.42 -12.32
CA PRO A 51 8.12 -16.64 -12.46
C PRO A 51 7.79 -18.04 -11.92
N THR A 52 6.87 -18.13 -10.99
CA THR A 52 6.18 -19.39 -10.69
C THR A 52 5.31 -19.75 -11.88
N ASN A 53 4.86 -21.00 -11.97
CA ASN A 53 4.01 -21.45 -13.09
C ASN A 53 2.75 -20.59 -13.32
N TYR A 54 2.38 -19.74 -12.35
CA TYR A 54 1.25 -18.82 -12.39
C TYR A 54 1.61 -17.38 -12.77
N ILE A 55 2.89 -16.96 -12.65
CA ILE A 55 3.32 -15.57 -12.89
C ILE A 55 4.54 -15.56 -13.80
N ARG A 56 4.31 -15.77 -15.09
CA ARG A 56 5.39 -15.83 -16.10
C ARG A 56 6.12 -14.51 -16.32
N GLN A 57 5.55 -13.35 -15.90
CA GLN A 57 6.06 -12.01 -16.21
C GLN A 57 6.45 -11.18 -14.98
N GLY A 58 6.57 -11.80 -13.80
CA GLY A 58 6.73 -11.06 -12.56
C GLY A 58 5.43 -10.40 -12.10
N ASP A 59 5.49 -9.63 -11.02
CA ASP A 59 4.35 -8.93 -10.46
C ASP A 59 4.76 -7.61 -9.83
N PHE A 60 3.84 -6.66 -9.75
CA PHE A 60 4.02 -5.38 -9.08
C PHE A 60 3.03 -5.22 -7.94
N HIS A 61 3.40 -4.40 -6.96
CA HIS A 61 2.62 -4.22 -5.74
C HIS A 61 2.63 -2.78 -5.26
N PHE A 62 1.49 -2.32 -4.78
CA PHE A 62 1.33 -0.98 -4.23
C PHE A 62 1.05 -1.02 -2.74
N TYR A 63 1.67 -0.07 -2.04
CA TYR A 63 1.38 0.26 -0.65
C TYR A 63 0.82 1.67 -0.58
N VAL A 64 -0.31 1.84 0.10
CA VAL A 64 -1.05 3.10 0.19
C VAL A 64 -0.99 3.64 1.61
N GLN A 65 -0.58 4.89 1.76
CA GLN A 65 -0.48 5.57 3.05
C GLN A 65 -1.85 6.03 3.56
N HIS A 66 -2.12 5.76 4.84
CA HIS A 66 -3.27 6.26 5.58
C HIS A 66 -2.81 7.13 6.73
N GLY A 67 -3.25 8.40 6.75
CA GLY A 67 -3.02 9.30 7.88
C GLY A 67 -3.90 8.96 9.08
N VAL A 68 -5.09 8.42 8.81
CA VAL A 68 -6.12 8.04 9.78
C VAL A 68 -6.46 6.58 9.58
N VAL A 69 -6.71 5.86 10.68
CA VAL A 69 -7.13 4.46 10.71
C VAL A 69 -8.45 4.37 11.47
N GLU A 70 -9.40 3.67 10.91
CA GLU A 70 -10.56 3.13 11.61
C GLU A 70 -10.21 1.71 12.04
N TYR A 71 -10.30 1.44 13.34
CA TYR A 71 -9.93 0.15 13.92
C TYR A 71 -11.08 -0.40 14.75
N ARG A 72 -11.51 -1.63 14.43
CA ARG A 72 -12.48 -2.37 15.23
C ARG A 72 -11.78 -3.09 16.36
N ILE A 73 -12.14 -2.78 17.60
CA ILE A 73 -11.58 -3.38 18.81
C ILE A 73 -11.98 -4.85 18.88
N LYS A 74 -10.99 -5.71 19.03
CA LYS A 74 -11.15 -7.17 19.08
C LYS A 74 -11.15 -7.67 20.52
N PRO A 75 -11.69 -8.85 20.80
CA PRO A 75 -11.49 -9.53 22.08
C PRO A 75 -10.00 -9.65 22.41
N GLY A 76 -9.60 -9.35 23.64
CA GLY A 76 -8.20 -9.36 24.07
C GLY A 76 -7.40 -8.09 23.77
N ASP A 77 -7.94 -7.13 23.00
CA ASP A 77 -7.28 -5.85 22.82
C ASP A 77 -7.28 -5.01 24.09
N THR A 78 -6.16 -4.34 24.34
CA THR A 78 -6.03 -3.25 25.31
C THR A 78 -5.61 -1.98 24.58
N GLN A 79 -5.83 -0.82 25.18
CA GLN A 79 -5.36 0.45 24.61
C GLN A 79 -3.84 0.42 24.36
N ALA A 80 -3.08 -0.16 25.27
CA ALA A 80 -1.64 -0.33 25.17
C ALA A 80 -1.25 -1.28 24.01
N SER A 81 -1.94 -2.44 23.86
CA SER A 81 -1.63 -3.39 22.78
C SER A 81 -1.91 -2.81 21.40
N VAL A 82 -3.03 -2.09 21.24
CA VAL A 82 -3.36 -1.40 19.98
C VAL A 82 -2.37 -0.28 19.69
N ALA A 83 -2.01 0.54 20.69
CA ALA A 83 -1.00 1.57 20.53
C ALA A 83 0.37 1.01 20.11
N LYS A 84 0.81 -0.08 20.75
CA LYS A 84 2.04 -0.81 20.42
C LYS A 84 2.00 -1.36 18.99
N PHE A 85 0.90 -1.99 18.59
CA PHE A 85 0.72 -2.53 17.24
C PHE A 85 0.87 -1.43 16.18
N PHE A 86 0.20 -0.28 16.36
CA PHE A 86 0.28 0.84 15.44
C PHE A 86 1.51 1.73 15.68
N LYS A 87 2.38 1.42 16.65
CA LYS A 87 3.59 2.20 17.00
C LYS A 87 3.26 3.70 17.18
N ILE A 88 2.28 3.97 18.01
CA ILE A 88 1.82 5.33 18.38
C ILE A 88 1.71 5.46 19.91
N PRO A 89 1.71 6.67 20.47
CA PRO A 89 1.48 6.86 21.89
C PRO A 89 0.09 6.37 22.31
N GLU A 90 0.00 5.69 23.46
CA GLU A 90 -1.26 5.17 24.01
C GLU A 90 -2.29 6.29 24.23
N SER A 91 -1.86 7.47 24.61
CA SER A 91 -2.70 8.67 24.74
C SER A 91 -3.53 8.99 23.50
N ARG A 92 -3.07 8.56 22.31
CA ARG A 92 -3.78 8.74 21.06
C ARG A 92 -4.96 7.77 20.94
N ILE A 93 -4.81 6.56 21.43
CA ILE A 93 -5.89 5.57 21.51
C ILE A 93 -6.91 6.00 22.57
N LYS A 94 -6.46 6.45 23.76
CA LYS A 94 -7.34 6.97 24.82
C LYS A 94 -8.28 8.08 24.34
N ARG A 95 -7.78 8.95 23.44
CA ARG A 95 -8.56 10.07 22.87
C ARG A 95 -9.41 9.68 21.66
N ALA A 96 -9.30 8.45 21.17
CA ALA A 96 -10.01 8.01 19.95
C ALA A 96 -11.47 7.61 20.18
N GLY A 97 -11.92 7.57 21.43
CA GLY A 97 -13.29 7.22 21.83
C GLY A 97 -13.36 6.13 22.90
N LYS A 98 -14.59 5.66 23.17
CA LYS A 98 -14.80 4.56 24.13
C LYS A 98 -14.17 3.28 23.62
N PHE A 99 -13.32 2.67 24.45
CA PHE A 99 -12.62 1.44 24.11
C PHE A 99 -13.44 0.22 24.52
N VAL A 100 -14.27 -0.27 23.61
CA VAL A 100 -15.21 -1.38 23.83
C VAL A 100 -15.09 -2.39 22.70
N VAL A 101 -15.00 -3.68 23.03
CA VAL A 101 -14.93 -4.76 22.03
C VAL A 101 -16.08 -4.67 21.03
N GLY A 102 -15.77 -4.83 19.74
CA GLY A 102 -16.70 -4.74 18.62
C GLY A 102 -17.00 -3.30 18.14
N LYS A 103 -16.64 -2.28 18.88
CA LYS A 103 -16.75 -0.87 18.46
C LYS A 103 -15.53 -0.45 17.63
N CYS A 104 -15.74 0.52 16.73
CA CYS A 104 -14.68 1.16 15.98
C CYS A 104 -14.18 2.42 16.69
N ILE A 105 -12.86 2.59 16.67
CA ILE A 105 -12.20 3.84 17.07
C ILE A 105 -11.44 4.41 15.89
N VAL A 106 -11.33 5.73 15.82
CA VAL A 106 -10.65 6.44 14.71
C VAL A 106 -9.50 7.25 15.28
N PHE A 107 -8.31 7.03 14.74
CA PHE A 107 -7.10 7.72 15.21
C PHE A 107 -6.07 7.94 14.10
N ARG A 108 -5.18 8.90 14.31
CA ARG A 108 -4.05 9.14 13.41
C ARG A 108 -2.93 8.14 13.69
N ALA A 109 -2.53 7.37 12.67
CA ALA A 109 -1.48 6.36 12.82
C ALA A 109 -0.36 6.48 11.80
N ASN A 110 -0.60 7.08 10.64
CA ASN A 110 0.38 7.17 9.56
C ASN A 110 0.98 5.80 9.22
N VAL A 111 0.14 4.90 8.73
CA VAL A 111 0.48 3.53 8.34
C VAL A 111 0.20 3.31 6.86
N PHE A 112 0.73 2.24 6.33
CA PHE A 112 0.46 1.81 4.96
C PHE A 112 -0.42 0.55 4.96
N SER A 113 -1.31 0.47 3.98
CA SER A 113 -2.01 -0.76 3.64
C SER A 113 -1.58 -1.27 2.28
N HIS A 114 -1.88 -2.52 2.03
CA HIS A 114 -1.76 -3.15 0.72
C HIS A 114 -2.85 -4.21 0.54
N LYS A 115 -3.01 -4.72 -0.67
CA LYS A 115 -3.94 -5.81 -0.98
C LYS A 115 -3.18 -6.93 -1.68
N ARG A 116 -3.30 -8.15 -1.18
CA ARG A 116 -2.67 -9.33 -1.79
C ARG A 116 -3.58 -9.89 -2.89
N GLY A 117 -3.41 -9.35 -4.10
CA GLY A 117 -4.17 -9.81 -5.27
C GLY A 117 -5.68 -9.84 -5.03
N TRP A 118 -6.32 -10.92 -5.47
CA TRP A 118 -7.77 -11.13 -5.36
C TRP A 118 -8.18 -11.77 -4.02
N ALA A 119 -7.22 -12.35 -3.29
CA ALA A 119 -7.51 -13.20 -2.13
C ALA A 119 -7.80 -12.43 -0.84
N THR A 120 -7.47 -11.13 -0.76
CA THR A 120 -7.62 -10.37 0.50
C THR A 120 -8.24 -9.01 0.27
N GLY A 121 -8.89 -8.47 1.31
CA GLY A 121 -9.16 -7.05 1.46
C GLY A 121 -7.87 -6.27 1.77
N PRO A 122 -7.96 -4.95 2.05
CA PRO A 122 -6.83 -4.14 2.48
C PRO A 122 -6.23 -4.66 3.79
N LEU A 123 -4.92 -4.88 3.82
CA LEU A 123 -4.16 -5.34 4.98
C LEU A 123 -3.26 -4.20 5.48
N LEU A 124 -3.24 -3.98 6.79
CA LEU A 124 -2.34 -3.02 7.46
C LEU A 124 -1.05 -3.67 7.98
N VAL A 125 -0.88 -4.97 7.70
CA VAL A 125 0.24 -5.79 8.18
C VAL A 125 1.10 -6.30 7.02
N ASP A 126 2.39 -6.44 7.28
CA ASP A 126 3.34 -7.08 6.37
C ASP A 126 3.28 -8.63 6.43
N ALA A 127 4.17 -9.31 5.72
CA ALA A 127 4.22 -10.78 5.68
C ALA A 127 4.56 -11.42 7.04
N SER A 128 5.05 -10.66 8.02
CA SER A 128 5.31 -11.11 9.40
C SER A 128 4.23 -10.64 10.40
N GLY A 129 3.10 -10.11 9.93
CA GLY A 129 1.99 -9.67 10.78
C GLY A 129 2.23 -8.33 11.49
N LYS A 130 3.28 -7.58 11.13
CA LYS A 130 3.62 -6.29 11.75
C LYS A 130 3.00 -5.14 10.99
N SER A 131 2.52 -4.10 11.72
CA SER A 131 1.99 -2.88 11.10
C SER A 131 3.04 -2.17 10.24
N ILE A 132 2.63 -1.72 9.06
CA ILE A 132 3.53 -1.16 8.05
C ILE A 132 3.64 0.35 8.24
N LYS A 133 4.77 0.82 8.77
CA LYS A 133 5.11 2.26 8.88
C LYS A 133 5.91 2.77 7.69
N ASP A 134 6.77 1.93 7.16
CA ASP A 134 7.57 2.19 5.97
C ASP A 134 7.62 0.91 5.13
N PRO A 135 6.96 0.87 3.97
CA PRO A 135 6.95 -0.31 3.12
C PRO A 135 8.35 -0.79 2.70
N ARG A 136 9.35 0.10 2.66
CA ARG A 136 10.73 -0.28 2.30
C ARG A 136 11.40 -1.16 3.37
N LYS A 137 10.94 -1.04 4.63
CA LYS A 137 11.42 -1.80 5.80
C LYS A 137 10.51 -2.96 6.19
N ALA A 138 9.35 -3.07 5.56
CA ALA A 138 8.38 -4.14 5.82
C ALA A 138 8.85 -5.48 5.24
N ASN A 139 8.42 -6.58 5.85
CA ASN A 139 8.58 -7.89 5.25
C ASN A 139 7.60 -8.04 4.08
N ARG A 140 8.13 -8.12 2.85
CA ARG A 140 7.35 -8.24 1.61
C ARG A 140 7.49 -9.61 0.95
N ASN A 141 8.05 -10.57 1.69
CA ASN A 141 8.24 -11.94 1.20
C ASN A 141 7.00 -12.78 1.52
N TYR A 142 6.10 -12.88 0.58
CA TYR A 142 4.92 -13.73 0.64
C TYR A 142 5.17 -15.05 -0.09
N PRO A 143 4.48 -16.15 0.26
CA PRO A 143 4.63 -17.41 -0.47
C PRO A 143 4.44 -17.22 -1.98
N GLY A 144 5.49 -17.54 -2.75
CA GLY A 144 5.52 -17.41 -4.20
C GLY A 144 5.76 -15.99 -4.74
N LEU A 145 5.72 -14.95 -3.91
CA LEU A 145 5.81 -13.54 -4.34
C LEU A 145 6.68 -12.73 -3.36
N ASN A 146 7.90 -12.42 -3.77
CA ASN A 146 8.78 -11.54 -3.00
C ASN A 146 8.93 -10.18 -3.68
N TYR A 147 8.19 -9.17 -3.19
CA TYR A 147 8.25 -7.80 -3.71
C TYR A 147 9.47 -7.04 -3.17
N SER A 148 10.65 -7.57 -3.39
CA SER A 148 11.90 -7.09 -2.80
C SER A 148 12.39 -5.77 -3.39
N ARG A 149 12.06 -5.46 -4.64
CA ARG A 149 12.59 -4.29 -5.35
C ARG A 149 11.65 -3.10 -5.28
N TYR A 150 12.11 -2.04 -4.62
CA TYR A 150 11.42 -0.74 -4.62
C TYR A 150 11.61 -0.04 -5.96
N CYS A 151 10.52 0.51 -6.54
CA CYS A 151 10.53 1.21 -7.82
C CYS A 151 10.38 2.72 -7.69
N SER A 152 9.37 3.17 -6.97
CA SER A 152 9.07 4.60 -6.85
C SER A 152 8.09 4.89 -5.73
N SER A 153 8.05 6.15 -5.31
CA SER A 153 6.95 6.71 -4.56
C SER A 153 6.21 7.75 -5.39
N PHE A 154 4.92 7.84 -5.14
CA PHE A 154 4.02 8.79 -5.78
C PHE A 154 3.20 9.51 -4.74
N CYS A 155 2.81 10.74 -5.05
CA CYS A 155 1.69 11.41 -4.42
C CYS A 155 0.50 11.35 -5.37
N VAL A 156 -0.58 10.77 -4.88
CA VAL A 156 -1.80 10.46 -5.65
C VAL A 156 -2.94 11.28 -5.10
N LYS A 157 -3.67 11.97 -5.97
CA LYS A 157 -4.84 12.78 -5.59
C LYS A 157 -5.94 11.89 -5.02
N ASN A 158 -6.57 12.31 -3.94
CA ASN A 158 -7.56 11.49 -3.21
C ASN A 158 -8.91 11.29 -3.93
N ARG A 159 -9.10 11.91 -5.10
CA ARG A 159 -10.32 11.77 -5.91
C ARG A 159 -10.00 11.80 -7.41
N GLY A 160 -10.85 11.11 -8.19
CA GLY A 160 -10.83 11.17 -9.66
C GLY A 160 -9.62 10.52 -10.31
N ILE A 161 -9.02 9.51 -9.66
CA ILE A 161 -7.98 8.66 -10.24
C ILE A 161 -8.63 7.68 -11.22
N LYS A 162 -8.04 7.56 -12.39
CA LYS A 162 -8.38 6.52 -13.37
C LYS A 162 -7.46 5.32 -13.11
N VAL A 163 -8.04 4.15 -12.88
CA VAL A 163 -7.30 2.90 -12.71
C VAL A 163 -7.46 2.09 -13.99
N GLY A 164 -6.47 2.21 -14.86
CA GLY A 164 -6.42 1.51 -16.14
C GLY A 164 -7.50 1.95 -17.14
N LYS A 165 -7.24 1.80 -18.43
CA LYS A 165 -8.32 1.57 -19.40
C LYS A 165 -8.67 0.10 -19.26
N SER A 166 -9.90 -0.22 -18.88
CA SER A 166 -10.43 -1.55 -19.15
C SER A 166 -10.28 -1.75 -20.65
N HIS A 167 -9.46 -2.67 -21.09
CA HIS A 167 -9.51 -3.19 -22.44
C HIS A 167 -10.78 -4.02 -22.58
N SER A 168 -11.93 -3.37 -22.45
CA SER A 168 -13.20 -3.92 -22.88
C SER A 168 -13.35 -3.57 -24.37
N ASN A 169 -12.51 -4.17 -25.21
CA ASN A 169 -12.74 -4.35 -26.62
C ASN A 169 -11.96 -5.60 -27.03
N ILE A 170 -12.41 -6.75 -26.55
CA ILE A 170 -12.22 -8.00 -27.24
C ILE A 170 -13.63 -8.42 -27.66
N ILE A 171 -14.01 -8.00 -28.86
CA ILE A 171 -15.01 -8.71 -29.64
C ILE A 171 -14.29 -9.83 -30.35
#